data_04290237e37b7ef69d14aef0e3d41226
#
_entry.id   04290237e37b7ef69d14aef0e3d41226
#
_cell.length_a   1.000
_cell.length_b   1.000
_cell.length_c   1.000
_cell.angle_alpha   90.00
_cell.angle_beta   90.00
_cell.angle_gamma   90.00
#
_symmetry.space_group_name_H-M   'P 1'
#
loop_
_entity.id
_entity.type
_entity.pdbx_description
1 polymer ?
#
loop_
_entity_poly.entity_id
_entity_poly.type
_entity_poly.pdbx_seq_one_letter_code
_entity_poly.pdbx_strand_id
1 'polypeptide(L)'
;FLNSNLINNSGSTSTDGERYGEQLYGSLSLRDTFSKNQLNFTPKLKINYGVTHLGAYTETGSTGLNLKYDDQYIGNLTSSVATSLDNTYDFEVGSFIPYFDFEYYADMSPSSQQKFSYVSNGESFTLKNINNATHNFVSGIGFDFISENGLTFMTKYTRDQAENSKNDSFVIALDYRGSQRSSYAMSIQDTTAKLSHDKTLDGFKIDIDSHYDFFKDNPEYGVYLKISNMN
;
A
#
# COMPACT_ATOMS: atom_id res chain seq x y z
N PHE A 1 -14.16 9.67 -14.27
CA PHE A 1 -14.91 9.23 -15.46
C PHE A 1 -15.04 7.72 -15.43
N LEU A 2 -16.27 7.23 -15.43
CA LEU A 2 -16.57 5.81 -15.60
C LEU A 2 -17.02 5.61 -17.04
N ASN A 3 -16.32 4.73 -17.76
CA ASN A 3 -16.67 4.35 -19.12
C ASN A 3 -16.79 2.84 -19.19
N SER A 4 -17.94 2.31 -19.58
CA SER A 4 -18.17 0.89 -19.77
C SER A 4 -18.48 0.58 -21.24
N ASN A 5 -17.72 -0.36 -21.81
CA ASN A 5 -17.91 -0.83 -23.18
C ASN A 5 -18.56 -2.21 -23.16
N LEU A 6 -19.74 -2.32 -23.74
CA LEU A 6 -20.43 -3.58 -23.99
C LEU A 6 -20.28 -3.97 -25.45
N ILE A 7 -19.73 -5.15 -25.72
CA ILE A 7 -19.63 -5.70 -27.08
C ILE A 7 -20.74 -6.72 -27.26
N ASN A 8 -21.63 -6.48 -28.22
CA ASN A 8 -22.61 -7.45 -28.66
C ASN A 8 -22.41 -7.78 -30.17
N ASN A 9 -23.13 -8.77 -30.69
CA ASN A 9 -23.02 -9.17 -32.10
C ASN A 9 -23.41 -8.08 -33.10
N SER A 10 -23.87 -6.91 -32.65
CA SER A 10 -24.34 -5.81 -33.50
C SER A 10 -23.45 -4.57 -33.46
N GLY A 11 -22.32 -4.61 -32.74
CA GLY A 11 -21.39 -3.49 -32.59
C GLY A 11 -21.01 -3.19 -31.12
N SER A 12 -20.06 -2.29 -30.93
CA SER A 12 -19.68 -1.80 -29.59
C SER A 12 -20.69 -0.72 -29.15
N THR A 13 -21.25 -0.88 -27.97
CA THR A 13 -22.10 0.11 -27.34
C THR A 13 -21.35 0.67 -26.11
N SER A 14 -21.23 1.99 -26.02
CA SER A 14 -20.59 2.65 -24.88
C SER A 14 -21.63 3.42 -24.06
N THR A 15 -21.48 3.38 -22.74
CA THR A 15 -22.20 4.26 -21.80
C THR A 15 -21.20 5.11 -21.07
N ASP A 16 -21.52 6.37 -20.85
CA ASP A 16 -20.72 7.34 -20.13
C ASP A 16 -21.48 7.81 -18.89
N GLY A 17 -20.74 8.03 -17.80
CA GLY A 17 -21.30 8.56 -16.57
C GLY A 17 -20.25 9.29 -15.74
N GLU A 18 -20.68 10.29 -15.00
CA GLU A 18 -19.84 11.06 -14.10
C GLU A 18 -20.40 10.95 -12.68
N ARG A 19 -19.53 10.59 -11.74
CA ARG A 19 -19.90 10.42 -10.34
C ARG A 19 -19.00 11.25 -9.46
N TYR A 20 -19.59 12.06 -8.61
CA TYR A 20 -18.90 12.83 -7.60
C TYR A 20 -18.84 12.05 -6.29
N GLY A 21 -17.75 12.25 -5.55
CA GLY A 21 -17.58 11.65 -4.25
C GLY A 21 -16.77 12.53 -3.32
N GLU A 22 -17.07 12.41 -2.04
CA GLU A 22 -16.36 13.09 -0.94
C GLU A 22 -15.97 12.06 0.11
N GLN A 23 -14.83 12.28 0.73
CA GLN A 23 -14.30 11.39 1.75
C GLN A 23 -13.83 12.19 2.96
N LEU A 24 -14.22 11.72 4.14
CA LEU A 24 -13.63 12.12 5.41
C LEU A 24 -12.83 10.95 5.96
N TYR A 25 -11.56 11.19 6.31
CA TYR A 25 -10.68 10.17 6.87
C TYR A 25 -9.91 10.73 8.06
N GLY A 26 -9.75 9.91 9.10
CA GLY A 26 -8.96 10.22 10.27
C GLY A 26 -8.22 8.99 10.78
N SER A 27 -7.02 9.20 11.34
CA SER A 27 -6.21 8.16 11.97
C SER A 27 -5.64 8.66 13.27
N LEU A 28 -5.75 7.85 14.31
CA LEU A 28 -5.10 8.07 15.61
C LEU A 28 -4.17 6.91 15.89
N SER A 29 -2.92 7.20 16.26
CA SER A 29 -1.98 6.18 16.70
C SER A 29 -1.25 6.62 17.96
N LEU A 30 -1.08 5.67 18.88
CA LEU A 30 -0.26 5.79 20.09
C LEU A 30 0.88 4.79 19.97
N ARG A 31 2.10 5.23 20.23
CA ARG A 31 3.31 4.42 20.22
C ARG A 31 4.22 4.88 21.35
N ASP A 32 4.86 3.92 21.99
CA ASP A 32 5.91 4.18 22.97
C ASP A 32 7.02 3.14 22.82
N THR A 33 8.21 3.42 23.32
CA THR A 33 9.35 2.50 23.26
C THR A 33 9.96 2.34 24.65
N PHE A 34 9.96 1.11 25.12
CA PHE A 34 10.58 0.72 26.39
C PHE A 34 11.89 0.02 26.11
N SER A 35 13.00 0.57 26.61
CA SER A 35 14.33 0.06 26.36
C SER A 35 14.95 -0.49 27.64
N LYS A 36 15.54 -1.68 27.56
CA LYS A 36 16.32 -2.30 28.64
C LYS A 36 17.46 -3.14 28.07
N ASN A 37 18.69 -2.81 28.41
CA ASN A 37 19.89 -3.56 27.98
C ASN A 37 19.95 -3.80 26.47
N GLN A 38 19.78 -2.74 25.68
CA GLN A 38 19.74 -2.77 24.20
C GLN A 38 18.50 -3.48 23.58
N LEU A 39 17.67 -4.13 24.39
CA LEU A 39 16.39 -4.65 23.94
C LEU A 39 15.33 -3.54 23.96
N ASN A 40 14.70 -3.30 22.84
CA ASN A 40 13.61 -2.38 22.68
C ASN A 40 12.31 -3.14 22.50
N PHE A 41 11.28 -2.73 23.22
CA PHE A 41 9.91 -3.16 23.08
C PHE A 41 9.05 -1.97 22.71
N THR A 42 8.44 -1.99 21.54
CA THR A 42 7.69 -0.87 21.00
C THR A 42 6.24 -1.28 20.73
N PRO A 43 5.33 -1.15 21.72
CA PRO A 43 3.90 -1.32 21.50
C PRO A 43 3.32 -0.16 20.70
N LYS A 44 2.30 -0.46 19.90
CA LYS A 44 1.56 0.51 19.09
C LYS A 44 0.07 0.17 19.08
N LEU A 45 -0.75 1.18 19.26
CA LEU A 45 -2.19 1.13 19.03
C LEU A 45 -2.55 2.06 17.89
N LYS A 46 -3.46 1.65 17.02
CA LYS A 46 -3.93 2.48 15.91
C LYS A 46 -5.41 2.26 15.68
N ILE A 47 -6.11 3.36 15.41
CA ILE A 47 -7.51 3.38 14.98
C ILE A 47 -7.59 4.24 13.73
N ASN A 48 -8.21 3.71 12.68
CA ASN A 48 -8.53 4.45 11.48
C ASN A 48 -10.04 4.49 11.32
N TYR A 49 -10.55 5.65 10.98
CA TYR A 49 -11.95 5.86 10.65
C TYR A 49 -12.06 6.62 9.33
N GLY A 50 -12.97 6.20 8.49
CA GLY A 50 -13.25 6.88 7.25
C GLY A 50 -14.70 6.70 6.83
N VAL A 51 -15.23 7.68 6.15
CA VAL A 51 -16.51 7.59 5.46
C VAL A 51 -16.36 8.22 4.09
N THR A 52 -16.82 7.49 3.07
CA THR A 52 -16.88 7.96 1.68
C THR A 52 -18.33 8.01 1.26
N HIS A 53 -18.77 9.17 0.80
CA HIS A 53 -20.06 9.35 0.14
C HIS A 53 -19.81 9.45 -1.36
N LEU A 54 -20.49 8.61 -2.12
CA LEU A 54 -20.51 8.63 -3.59
C LEU A 54 -21.90 9.05 -4.03
N GLY A 55 -22.02 10.17 -4.72
CA GLY A 55 -23.29 10.72 -5.19
C GLY A 55 -24.00 9.80 -6.19
N ALA A 56 -25.28 9.94 -6.32
CA ALA A 56 -26.05 9.28 -7.36
C ALA A 56 -25.66 9.80 -8.74
N TYR A 57 -25.71 8.95 -9.77
CA TYR A 57 -25.50 9.35 -11.15
C TYR A 57 -26.28 8.47 -12.12
N THR A 58 -26.44 8.96 -13.35
CA THR A 58 -27.14 8.23 -14.42
C THR A 58 -26.23 8.18 -15.64
N GLU A 59 -26.06 7.00 -16.19
CA GLU A 59 -25.35 6.79 -17.45
C GLU A 59 -26.13 7.35 -18.63
N THR A 60 -25.40 7.80 -19.62
CA THR A 60 -25.93 8.29 -20.91
C THR A 60 -25.22 7.57 -22.07
N GLY A 61 -25.77 7.60 -23.25
CA GLY A 61 -25.14 7.10 -24.48
C GLY A 61 -25.87 5.91 -25.09
N SER A 62 -25.99 4.77 -24.40
CA SER A 62 -26.64 3.59 -24.97
C SER A 62 -28.16 3.57 -24.78
N THR A 63 -28.90 3.30 -25.81
CA THR A 63 -30.34 3.13 -25.72
C THR A 63 -30.69 1.80 -25.04
N GLY A 64 -31.40 1.88 -23.93
CA GLY A 64 -31.93 0.72 -23.21
C GLY A 64 -30.99 0.02 -22.20
N LEU A 65 -29.70 0.34 -22.21
CA LEU A 65 -28.71 -0.28 -21.32
C LEU A 65 -28.16 0.68 -20.25
N ASN A 66 -28.54 1.95 -20.29
CA ASN A 66 -28.09 2.93 -19.32
C ASN A 66 -28.57 2.57 -17.92
N LEU A 67 -27.69 2.69 -16.96
CA LEU A 67 -27.92 2.44 -15.55
C LEU A 67 -28.04 3.77 -14.77
N LYS A 68 -28.92 3.78 -13.81
CA LYS A 68 -29.00 4.81 -12.78
C LYS A 68 -28.50 4.21 -11.47
N TYR A 69 -27.52 4.84 -10.86
CA TYR A 69 -26.95 4.45 -9.58
C TYR A 69 -27.43 5.39 -8.48
N ASP A 70 -27.89 4.83 -7.39
CA ASP A 70 -28.20 5.59 -6.19
C ASP A 70 -26.91 6.03 -5.48
N ASP A 71 -27.01 6.99 -4.59
CA ASP A 71 -25.94 7.36 -3.70
C ASP A 71 -25.49 6.18 -2.84
N GLN A 72 -24.22 6.20 -2.45
CA GLN A 72 -23.61 5.13 -1.67
C GLN A 72 -22.74 5.71 -0.56
N TYR A 73 -22.90 5.14 0.64
CA TYR A 73 -22.00 5.39 1.76
C TYR A 73 -21.12 4.16 2.02
N ILE A 74 -19.81 4.39 2.10
CA ILE A 74 -18.81 3.37 2.39
C ILE A 74 -18.10 3.78 3.66
N GLY A 75 -18.36 3.05 4.74
CA GLY A 75 -17.66 3.22 6.00
C GLY A 75 -16.37 2.41 6.05
N ASN A 76 -15.36 2.92 6.72
CA ASN A 76 -14.13 2.21 7.08
C ASN A 76 -13.87 2.44 8.55
N LEU A 77 -13.71 1.38 9.33
CA LEU A 77 -13.30 1.41 10.73
C LEU A 77 -12.37 0.25 11.00
N THR A 78 -11.10 0.56 11.23
CA THR A 78 -10.11 -0.45 11.58
C THR A 78 -9.39 -0.09 12.86
N SER A 79 -9.07 -1.08 13.68
CA SER A 79 -8.20 -0.92 14.85
C SER A 79 -7.10 -1.95 14.84
N SER A 80 -5.90 -1.56 15.30
CA SER A 80 -4.80 -2.51 15.44
C SER A 80 -4.05 -2.35 16.75
N VAL A 81 -3.52 -3.49 17.19
CA VAL A 81 -2.53 -3.61 18.27
C VAL A 81 -1.29 -4.25 17.66
N ALA A 82 -0.17 -3.56 17.77
CA ALA A 82 1.09 -4.04 17.23
C ALA A 82 2.20 -3.95 18.27
N THR A 83 3.23 -4.73 18.06
CA THR A 83 4.49 -4.64 18.82
C THR A 83 5.66 -4.90 17.92
N SER A 84 6.76 -4.21 18.19
CA SER A 84 8.07 -4.48 17.63
C SER A 84 9.04 -4.81 18.77
N LEU A 85 9.85 -5.82 18.56
CA LEU A 85 10.97 -6.20 19.44
C LEU A 85 12.24 -6.12 18.61
N ASP A 86 13.20 -5.37 19.05
CA ASP A 86 14.53 -5.31 18.46
C ASP A 86 15.63 -5.29 19.52
N ASN A 87 16.80 -5.76 19.15
CA ASN A 87 17.99 -5.68 19.99
C ASN A 87 19.20 -5.26 19.15
N THR A 88 20.06 -4.43 19.70
CA THR A 88 21.25 -3.95 19.00
C THR A 88 22.48 -4.66 19.56
N TYR A 89 23.26 -5.27 18.66
CA TYR A 89 24.55 -5.88 18.97
C TYR A 89 25.63 -5.09 18.21
N ASP A 90 26.50 -4.43 18.98
CA ASP A 90 27.58 -3.62 18.42
C ASP A 90 28.85 -4.47 18.28
N PHE A 91 29.47 -4.39 17.10
CA PHE A 91 30.74 -5.03 16.74
C PHE A 91 31.71 -3.97 16.21
N GLU A 92 33.00 -4.28 16.12
CA GLU A 92 34.04 -3.39 15.57
C GLU A 92 33.75 -2.94 14.11
N VAL A 93 32.95 -3.71 13.36
CA VAL A 93 32.68 -3.45 11.96
C VAL A 93 31.29 -2.83 11.71
N GLY A 94 30.47 -2.68 12.75
CA GLY A 94 29.12 -2.15 12.67
C GLY A 94 28.17 -2.78 13.67
N SER A 95 26.89 -2.46 13.54
CA SER A 95 25.82 -2.91 14.42
C SER A 95 24.90 -3.90 13.71
N PHE A 96 24.55 -5.00 14.39
CA PHE A 96 23.57 -5.99 13.95
C PHE A 96 22.30 -5.85 14.78
N ILE A 97 21.16 -5.67 14.13
CA ILE A 97 19.89 -5.35 14.77
C ILE A 97 18.81 -6.36 14.29
N PRO A 98 18.69 -7.53 14.93
CA PRO A 98 17.58 -8.43 14.70
C PRO A 98 16.29 -7.84 15.25
N TYR A 99 15.19 -8.08 14.57
CA TYR A 99 13.87 -7.60 15.01
C TYR A 99 12.77 -8.59 14.68
N PHE A 100 11.70 -8.49 15.46
CA PHE A 100 10.44 -9.19 15.27
C PHE A 100 9.29 -8.21 15.40
N ASP A 101 8.38 -8.23 14.42
CA ASP A 101 7.16 -7.42 14.39
C ASP A 101 5.94 -8.33 14.47
N PHE A 102 4.94 -7.87 15.19
CA PHE A 102 3.63 -8.51 15.23
C PHE A 102 2.54 -7.44 15.23
N GLU A 103 1.54 -7.59 14.40
CA GLU A 103 0.34 -6.76 14.40
C GLU A 103 -0.90 -7.64 14.26
N TYR A 104 -1.84 -7.43 15.14
CA TYR A 104 -3.21 -7.87 14.97
C TYR A 104 -4.05 -6.67 14.60
N TYR A 105 -4.79 -6.74 13.50
CA TYR A 105 -5.73 -5.72 13.17
C TYR A 105 -7.13 -6.28 12.93
N ALA A 106 -8.14 -5.56 13.45
CA ALA A 106 -9.55 -5.86 13.27
C ALA A 106 -10.16 -4.85 12.30
N ASP A 107 -10.83 -5.36 11.27
CA ASP A 107 -11.66 -4.57 10.37
C ASP A 107 -13.11 -4.67 10.84
N MET A 108 -13.61 -3.56 11.35
CA MET A 108 -14.98 -3.39 11.85
C MET A 108 -15.82 -2.55 10.88
N SER A 109 -15.35 -2.41 9.65
CA SER A 109 -16.03 -1.61 8.61
C SER A 109 -17.42 -2.19 8.33
N PRO A 110 -18.45 -1.36 8.30
CA PRO A 110 -19.79 -1.82 7.95
C PRO A 110 -19.86 -2.27 6.50
N SER A 111 -20.69 -3.24 6.20
CA SER A 111 -20.98 -3.62 4.82
C SER A 111 -21.60 -2.45 4.07
N SER A 112 -21.19 -2.24 2.84
CA SER A 112 -21.77 -1.23 1.96
C SER A 112 -22.65 -1.86 0.90
N GLN A 113 -23.61 -1.10 0.39
CA GLN A 113 -24.51 -1.53 -0.67
C GLN A 113 -24.55 -0.48 -1.77
N GLN A 114 -24.50 -0.94 -3.01
CA GLN A 114 -24.77 -0.09 -4.18
C GLN A 114 -26.07 -0.56 -4.81
N LYS A 115 -27.05 0.33 -4.87
CA LYS A 115 -28.28 0.12 -5.63
C LYS A 115 -28.15 0.77 -6.99
N PHE A 116 -28.62 0.07 -7.99
CA PHE A 116 -28.69 0.58 -9.36
C PHE A 116 -29.89 -0.01 -10.10
N SER A 117 -30.36 0.67 -11.13
CA SER A 117 -31.50 0.26 -11.93
C SER A 117 -31.32 0.59 -13.41
N TYR A 118 -31.94 -0.17 -14.26
CA TYR A 118 -32.04 0.24 -15.67
C TYR A 118 -32.93 1.48 -15.83
N VAL A 119 -32.44 2.46 -16.58
CA VAL A 119 -33.22 3.68 -16.89
C VAL A 119 -34.46 3.35 -17.72
N SER A 120 -34.38 2.34 -18.60
CA SER A 120 -35.40 1.99 -19.57
C SER A 120 -36.65 1.34 -18.95
N ASN A 121 -36.50 0.50 -17.92
CA ASN A 121 -37.62 -0.27 -17.35
C ASN A 121 -37.72 -0.16 -15.82
N GLY A 122 -36.76 0.51 -15.16
CA GLY A 122 -36.76 0.68 -13.71
C GLY A 122 -36.43 -0.57 -12.91
N GLU A 123 -36.04 -1.69 -13.58
CA GLU A 123 -35.59 -2.90 -12.88
C GLU A 123 -34.34 -2.61 -12.06
N SER A 124 -34.39 -2.92 -10.76
CA SER A 124 -33.37 -2.53 -9.82
C SER A 124 -32.60 -3.72 -9.22
N PHE A 125 -31.34 -3.50 -8.96
CA PHE A 125 -30.40 -4.47 -8.42
C PHE A 125 -29.66 -3.87 -7.22
N THR A 126 -29.16 -4.75 -6.36
CA THR A 126 -28.33 -4.34 -5.20
C THR A 126 -27.08 -5.19 -5.17
N LEU A 127 -25.93 -4.54 -5.30
CA LEU A 127 -24.62 -5.15 -5.00
C LEU A 127 -24.29 -4.90 -3.54
N LYS A 128 -24.01 -5.96 -2.81
CA LYS A 128 -23.54 -5.89 -1.42
C LYS A 128 -22.05 -6.16 -1.40
N ASN A 129 -21.30 -5.22 -0.84
CA ASN A 129 -19.91 -5.45 -0.50
C ASN A 129 -19.86 -5.94 0.95
N ILE A 130 -19.55 -7.21 1.13
CA ILE A 130 -19.44 -7.84 2.45
C ILE A 130 -17.94 -7.85 2.79
N ASN A 131 -17.61 -7.28 3.92
CA ASN A 131 -16.25 -7.41 4.46
C ASN A 131 -16.06 -8.85 4.97
N ASN A 132 -15.21 -9.62 4.30
CA ASN A 132 -15.00 -11.04 4.61
C ASN A 132 -13.78 -11.29 5.51
N ALA A 133 -12.96 -10.28 5.77
CA ALA A 133 -11.73 -10.42 6.54
C ALA A 133 -11.73 -9.49 7.76
N THR A 134 -12.46 -9.91 8.80
CA THR A 134 -12.60 -9.10 10.02
C THR A 134 -11.38 -9.16 10.93
N HIS A 135 -10.55 -10.20 10.81
CA HIS A 135 -9.38 -10.42 11.65
C HIS A 135 -8.15 -10.73 10.79
N ASN A 136 -7.08 -9.98 11.03
CA ASN A 136 -5.85 -10.11 10.27
C ASN A 136 -4.64 -10.09 11.22
N PHE A 137 -3.66 -10.93 10.92
CA PHE A 137 -2.41 -11.04 11.66
C PHE A 137 -1.25 -10.77 10.71
N VAL A 138 -0.41 -9.83 11.06
CA VAL A 138 0.84 -9.56 10.36
C VAL A 138 2.00 -9.89 11.28
N SER A 139 2.89 -10.76 10.85
CA SER A 139 4.12 -11.07 11.57
C SER A 139 5.32 -10.86 10.67
N GLY A 140 6.38 -10.28 11.21
CA GLY A 140 7.61 -10.02 10.51
C GLY A 140 8.81 -10.43 11.33
N ILE A 141 9.83 -10.97 10.68
CA ILE A 141 11.14 -11.23 11.26
C ILE A 141 12.20 -10.76 10.28
N GLY A 142 13.21 -10.13 10.81
CA GLY A 142 14.30 -9.61 9.98
C GLY A 142 15.50 -9.18 10.80
N PHE A 143 16.47 -8.64 10.11
CA PHE A 143 17.58 -7.95 10.72
C PHE A 143 18.14 -6.87 9.82
N ASP A 144 18.73 -5.87 10.44
CA ASP A 144 19.53 -4.84 9.80
C ASP A 144 20.98 -5.00 10.24
N PHE A 145 21.91 -4.82 9.32
CA PHE A 145 23.33 -4.66 9.61
C PHE A 145 23.79 -3.30 9.11
N ILE A 146 24.26 -2.47 10.01
CA ILE A 146 24.70 -1.11 9.74
C ILE A 146 26.21 -1.04 9.96
N SER A 147 26.96 -0.97 8.86
CA SER A 147 28.42 -0.87 8.91
C SER A 147 28.87 0.57 9.23
N GLU A 148 30.00 0.71 9.94
CA GLU A 148 30.65 2.01 10.16
C GLU A 148 31.03 2.74 8.87
N ASN A 149 31.22 2.01 7.78
CA ASN A 149 31.55 2.57 6.45
C ASN A 149 30.34 3.08 5.65
N GLY A 150 29.12 3.14 6.27
CA GLY A 150 27.92 3.64 5.65
C GLY A 150 27.16 2.63 4.78
N LEU A 151 27.53 1.33 4.84
CA LEU A 151 26.76 0.26 4.22
C LEU A 151 25.69 -0.22 5.20
N THR A 152 24.45 -0.27 4.74
CA THR A 152 23.34 -0.88 5.47
C THR A 152 22.78 -2.05 4.65
N PHE A 153 22.73 -3.23 5.27
CA PHE A 153 22.08 -4.40 4.72
C PHE A 153 20.84 -4.71 5.54
N MET A 154 19.71 -4.89 4.89
CA MET A 154 18.44 -5.20 5.54
C MET A 154 17.81 -6.44 4.92
N THR A 155 17.19 -7.26 5.76
CA THR A 155 16.36 -8.35 5.29
C THR A 155 15.13 -8.49 6.18
N LYS A 156 13.98 -8.77 5.57
CA LYS A 156 12.71 -8.96 6.28
C LYS A 156 11.86 -9.99 5.57
N TYR A 157 11.37 -10.95 6.32
CA TYR A 157 10.24 -11.78 5.93
C TYR A 157 8.99 -11.28 6.64
N THR A 158 7.91 -11.13 5.93
CA THR A 158 6.60 -10.74 6.48
C THR A 158 5.54 -11.73 6.03
N ARG A 159 4.71 -12.15 6.95
CA ARG A 159 3.52 -12.92 6.68
C ARG A 159 2.30 -12.14 7.11
N ASP A 160 1.40 -11.90 6.17
CA ASP A 160 0.08 -11.33 6.39
C ASP A 160 -0.95 -12.44 6.21
N GLN A 161 -1.73 -12.69 7.25
CA GLN A 161 -2.74 -13.74 7.28
C GLN A 161 -4.09 -13.15 7.67
N ALA A 162 -5.03 -13.18 6.74
CA ALA A 162 -6.44 -12.92 6.96
C ALA A 162 -7.23 -14.22 7.02
N GLU A 163 -8.51 -14.14 7.31
CA GLU A 163 -9.41 -15.29 7.45
C GLU A 163 -9.40 -16.20 6.19
N ASN A 164 -9.39 -15.59 5.00
CA ASN A 164 -9.48 -16.30 3.72
C ASN A 164 -8.30 -16.05 2.78
N SER A 165 -7.25 -15.39 3.26
CA SER A 165 -6.07 -15.08 2.44
C SER A 165 -4.79 -15.15 3.26
N LYS A 166 -3.72 -15.44 2.56
CA LYS A 166 -2.37 -15.48 3.09
C LYS A 166 -1.44 -14.87 2.06
N ASN A 167 -0.63 -13.93 2.50
CA ASN A 167 0.41 -13.33 1.69
C ASN A 167 1.75 -13.39 2.43
N ASP A 168 2.75 -13.93 1.76
CA ASP A 168 4.12 -13.99 2.25
C ASP A 168 4.97 -13.04 1.40
N SER A 169 5.76 -12.19 2.04
CA SER A 169 6.63 -11.20 1.40
C SER A 169 8.04 -11.31 1.95
N PHE A 170 9.02 -11.20 1.09
CA PHE A 170 10.42 -11.20 1.45
C PHE A 170 11.14 -10.00 0.84
N VAL A 171 11.88 -9.26 1.66
CA VAL A 171 12.65 -8.09 1.26
C VAL A 171 14.12 -8.30 1.59
N ILE A 172 14.98 -8.02 0.62
CA ILE A 172 16.41 -7.79 0.83
C ILE A 172 16.70 -6.39 0.33
N ALA A 173 17.39 -5.58 1.12
CA ALA A 173 17.82 -4.27 0.70
C ALA A 173 19.27 -4.01 1.08
N LEU A 174 19.98 -3.32 0.22
CA LEU A 174 21.34 -2.85 0.40
C LEU A 174 21.33 -1.35 0.13
N ASP A 175 21.75 -0.57 1.13
CA ASP A 175 21.92 0.88 1.01
C ASP A 175 23.37 1.21 1.29
N TYR A 176 23.99 2.03 0.48
CA TYR A 176 25.31 2.54 0.69
C TYR A 176 25.31 4.07 0.64
N ARG A 177 25.65 4.66 1.75
CA ARG A 177 25.87 6.09 1.86
C ARG A 177 27.35 6.41 1.77
N GLY A 178 27.80 6.72 0.57
CA GLY A 178 29.16 7.17 0.33
C GLY A 178 29.46 8.51 1.00
N SER A 179 30.74 8.79 1.21
CA SER A 179 31.16 10.10 1.70
C SER A 179 30.75 11.19 0.72
N GLN A 180 29.99 12.15 1.19
CA GLN A 180 29.60 13.37 0.47
C GLN A 180 28.60 13.21 -0.69
N ARG A 181 27.30 13.24 -0.36
CA ARG A 181 26.24 13.58 -1.31
C ARG A 181 25.86 12.53 -2.35
N SER A 182 26.19 11.25 -2.14
CA SER A 182 25.72 10.15 -2.99
C SER A 182 25.22 9.00 -2.15
N SER A 183 24.07 8.43 -2.50
CA SER A 183 23.61 7.16 -1.97
C SER A 183 23.25 6.19 -3.10
N TYR A 184 23.37 4.91 -2.83
CA TYR A 184 22.98 3.80 -3.69
C TYR A 184 22.12 2.86 -2.88
N ALA A 185 20.96 2.51 -3.38
CA ALA A 185 20.11 1.51 -2.75
C ALA A 185 19.68 0.46 -3.77
N MET A 186 19.71 -0.78 -3.36
CA MET A 186 19.17 -1.92 -4.09
C MET A 186 18.20 -2.65 -3.18
N SER A 187 17.03 -2.97 -3.67
CA SER A 187 16.09 -3.82 -2.95
C SER A 187 15.48 -4.87 -3.87
N ILE A 188 15.22 -6.04 -3.31
CA ILE A 188 14.44 -7.09 -3.92
C ILE A 188 13.28 -7.36 -2.97
N GLN A 189 12.07 -7.20 -3.47
CA GLN A 189 10.86 -7.49 -2.74
C GLN A 189 9.94 -8.35 -3.60
N ASP A 190 9.65 -9.56 -3.10
CA ASP A 190 8.82 -10.54 -3.80
C ASP A 190 9.32 -10.80 -5.23
N THR A 191 8.67 -10.19 -6.20
CA THR A 191 8.95 -10.35 -7.64
C THR A 191 9.66 -9.15 -8.26
N THR A 192 9.90 -8.09 -7.49
CA THR A 192 10.40 -6.82 -8.02
C THR A 192 11.78 -6.49 -7.47
N ALA A 193 12.73 -6.25 -8.34
CA ALA A 193 14.01 -5.64 -8.01
C ALA A 193 13.96 -4.13 -8.29
N LYS A 194 14.50 -3.35 -7.36
CA LYS A 194 14.65 -1.89 -7.50
C LYS A 194 16.10 -1.50 -7.27
N LEU A 195 16.60 -0.59 -8.07
CA LEU A 195 17.89 0.05 -7.90
C LEU A 195 17.67 1.56 -7.93
N SER A 196 18.14 2.26 -6.92
CA SER A 196 18.10 3.71 -6.85
C SER A 196 19.49 4.28 -6.61
N HIS A 197 19.74 5.43 -7.18
CA HIS A 197 20.93 6.23 -6.96
C HIS A 197 20.52 7.68 -6.84
N ASP A 198 20.92 8.34 -5.75
CA ASP A 198 20.79 9.77 -5.62
C ASP A 198 22.14 10.44 -5.45
N LYS A 199 22.29 11.60 -6.06
CA LYS A 199 23.47 12.44 -5.98
C LYS A 199 23.09 13.91 -5.84
N THR A 200 23.65 14.53 -4.83
CA THR A 200 23.54 15.97 -4.64
C THR A 200 24.77 16.67 -5.23
N LEU A 201 24.55 17.56 -6.16
CA LEU A 201 25.53 18.50 -6.71
C LEU A 201 25.20 19.91 -6.18
N ASP A 202 26.10 20.87 -6.34
CA ASP A 202 25.88 22.22 -5.86
C ASP A 202 24.61 22.83 -6.49
N GLY A 203 23.53 22.94 -5.65
CA GLY A 203 22.22 23.46 -6.04
C GLY A 203 21.27 22.46 -6.71
N PHE A 204 21.67 21.23 -6.98
CA PHE A 204 20.83 20.24 -7.66
C PHE A 204 20.87 18.88 -6.97
N LYS A 205 19.73 18.18 -6.98
CA LYS A 205 19.63 16.77 -6.63
C LYS A 205 19.24 15.97 -7.88
N ILE A 206 19.97 14.89 -8.14
CA ILE A 206 19.71 13.96 -9.22
C ILE A 206 19.30 12.64 -8.57
N ASP A 207 18.09 12.18 -8.86
CA ASP A 207 17.56 10.88 -8.44
C ASP A 207 17.38 10.00 -9.68
N ILE A 208 17.93 8.80 -9.66
CA ILE A 208 17.77 7.78 -10.70
C ILE A 208 17.17 6.55 -10.03
N ASP A 209 15.99 6.16 -10.46
CA ASP A 209 15.30 4.96 -9.99
C ASP A 209 15.08 4.01 -11.16
N SER A 210 15.33 2.74 -10.95
CA SER A 210 14.98 1.68 -11.88
C SER A 210 14.26 0.56 -11.17
N HIS A 211 13.36 -0.12 -11.87
CA HIS A 211 12.70 -1.31 -11.37
C HIS A 211 12.61 -2.38 -12.46
N TYR A 212 12.59 -3.63 -12.04
CA TYR A 212 12.44 -4.80 -12.88
C TYR A 212 11.56 -5.83 -12.17
N ASP A 213 10.46 -6.24 -12.80
CA ASP A 213 9.59 -7.31 -12.32
C ASP A 213 9.94 -8.60 -13.09
N PHE A 214 10.48 -9.61 -12.38
CA PHE A 214 11.11 -10.77 -13.00
C PHE A 214 10.27 -12.06 -12.97
N PHE A 215 9.06 -12.02 -12.36
CA PHE A 215 8.17 -13.19 -12.31
C PHE A 215 6.89 -13.05 -13.14
N LYS A 216 6.73 -11.97 -13.88
CA LYS A 216 5.62 -11.82 -14.84
C LYS A 216 5.95 -12.53 -16.15
N ASP A 217 4.95 -13.08 -16.82
CA ASP A 217 5.05 -13.64 -18.16
C ASP A 217 5.58 -12.61 -19.17
N ASN A 218 5.31 -11.33 -18.93
CA ASN A 218 5.90 -10.20 -19.60
C ASN A 218 6.58 -9.31 -18.55
N PRO A 219 7.90 -9.45 -18.33
CA PRO A 219 8.61 -8.65 -17.36
C PRO A 219 8.54 -7.15 -17.71
N GLU A 220 8.18 -6.35 -16.72
CA GLU A 220 8.14 -4.90 -16.85
C GLU A 220 9.41 -4.30 -16.29
N TYR A 221 9.98 -3.33 -16.99
CA TYR A 221 11.10 -2.54 -16.51
C TYR A 221 10.82 -1.05 -16.70
N GLY A 222 11.34 -0.24 -15.82
CA GLY A 222 11.25 1.20 -15.92
C GLY A 222 12.50 1.87 -15.34
N VAL A 223 12.84 3.00 -15.92
CA VAL A 223 13.90 3.89 -15.41
C VAL A 223 13.34 5.29 -15.34
N TYR A 224 13.47 5.91 -14.16
CA TYR A 224 13.03 7.28 -13.88
C TYR A 224 14.24 8.13 -13.54
N LEU A 225 14.34 9.29 -14.17
CA LEU A 225 15.31 10.32 -13.85
C LEU A 225 14.56 11.55 -13.35
N LYS A 226 14.91 12.04 -12.17
CA LYS A 226 14.41 13.28 -11.61
C LYS A 226 15.56 14.21 -11.29
N ILE A 227 15.49 15.45 -11.77
CA ILE A 227 16.43 16.52 -11.42
C ILE A 227 15.63 17.60 -10.68
N SER A 228 16.06 17.94 -9.47
CA SER A 228 15.40 18.92 -8.61
C SER A 228 16.39 20.03 -8.25
N ASN A 229 15.95 21.28 -8.26
CA ASN A 229 16.71 22.40 -7.72
C ASN A 229 16.52 22.44 -6.20
N MET A 230 17.59 22.69 -5.45
CA MET A 230 17.60 22.75 -3.99
C MET A 230 17.71 24.20 -3.50
N ASN A 231 16.91 25.11 -4.10
CA ASN A 231 16.82 26.49 -3.62
C ASN A 231 16.02 26.58 -2.31
#